data_0ba2bdfa6e7c3cb6fff5a3e154bcce30
#
_entry.id   0ba2bdfa6e7c3cb6fff5a3e154bcce30
#
_cell.length_a   1.000
_cell.length_b   1.000
_cell.length_c   1.000
_cell.angle_alpha   90.00
_cell.angle_beta   90.00
_cell.angle_gamma   90.00
#
_symmetry.space_group_name_H-M   'P 1'
#
loop_
_entity.id
_entity.type
_entity.pdbx_description
1 polymer ?
#
loop_
_entity_poly.entity_id
_entity_poly.type
_entity_poly.pdbx_seq_one_letter_code
_entity_poly.pdbx_strand_id
1 'polypeptide(L)'
;MMTPYVVTRYYRAPEVILGMGYKENVDIWSVGCIMAELIRGGVMFPGSDHIDQWNKIIEQLGTPSQDFMKRLQPTVRNYVENRPKYPGYSFEKLFPDVLFPPDSAEHPGLRSTMARDLLSKMLVVDPEKRISVDEALMHPYINVWYDDSEVNGPSPAAYDHTVDEKEHTVEEWKRLIYEEVMEYESRGKQKASMQSHAVPDGANNDTPAMDSVGSENATQNHCR
;
A
#
# COMPACT_ATOMS: atom_id res chain seq x y z
N MET A 1 -28.06 4.62 -8.35
CA MET A 1 -27.17 3.70 -9.11
C MET A 1 -25.75 4.18 -8.89
N MET A 2 -24.97 3.49 -8.06
CA MET A 2 -23.54 3.84 -7.86
C MET A 2 -22.79 3.45 -9.12
N THR A 3 -22.17 4.43 -9.77
CA THR A 3 -21.36 4.16 -10.95
C THR A 3 -20.07 3.45 -10.50
N PRO A 4 -19.61 2.39 -11.20
CA PRO A 4 -18.37 1.69 -10.89
C PRO A 4 -17.11 2.55 -11.05
N TYR A 5 -17.25 3.84 -11.30
CA TYR A 5 -16.21 4.80 -11.66
C TYR A 5 -15.81 5.77 -10.53
N VAL A 6 -16.30 5.57 -9.30
CA VAL A 6 -16.03 6.48 -8.18
C VAL A 6 -14.67 6.24 -7.51
N VAL A 7 -13.98 5.14 -7.83
CA VAL A 7 -12.69 4.77 -7.21
C VAL A 7 -11.54 5.04 -8.18
N THR A 8 -10.45 5.59 -7.64
CA THR A 8 -9.23 5.88 -8.40
C THR A 8 -8.76 4.67 -9.19
N ARG A 9 -8.59 4.82 -10.50
CA ARG A 9 -8.23 3.72 -11.41
C ARG A 9 -6.74 3.45 -11.52
N TYR A 10 -5.89 4.38 -11.08
CA TYR A 10 -4.44 4.36 -11.29
C TYR A 10 -3.74 3.14 -10.72
N TYR A 11 -4.33 2.53 -9.71
CA TYR A 11 -3.79 1.37 -8.99
C TYR A 11 -4.49 0.05 -9.36
N ARG A 12 -5.42 0.08 -10.33
CA ARG A 12 -6.13 -1.13 -10.76
C ARG A 12 -5.22 -2.05 -11.55
N ALA A 13 -5.24 -3.33 -11.17
CA ALA A 13 -4.49 -4.36 -11.86
C ALA A 13 -4.99 -4.61 -13.30
N PRO A 14 -4.11 -5.04 -14.21
CA PRO A 14 -4.45 -5.34 -15.60
C PRO A 14 -5.64 -6.27 -15.77
N GLU A 15 -5.74 -7.33 -14.97
CA GLU A 15 -6.84 -8.28 -15.00
C GLU A 15 -8.19 -7.65 -14.66
N VAL A 16 -8.21 -6.65 -13.77
CA VAL A 16 -9.42 -5.87 -13.43
C VAL A 16 -9.80 -4.95 -14.60
N ILE A 17 -8.82 -4.27 -15.19
CA ILE A 17 -9.05 -3.37 -16.34
C ILE A 17 -9.58 -4.15 -17.54
N LEU A 18 -9.06 -5.36 -17.78
CA LEU A 18 -9.41 -6.22 -18.92
C LEU A 18 -10.62 -7.12 -18.66
N GLY A 19 -11.26 -7.00 -17.47
CA GLY A 19 -12.45 -7.78 -17.12
C GLY A 19 -12.18 -9.28 -16.99
N MET A 20 -10.99 -9.67 -16.54
CA MET A 20 -10.62 -11.06 -16.24
C MET A 20 -11.06 -11.41 -14.80
N GLY A 21 -11.14 -12.69 -14.47
CA GLY A 21 -11.16 -13.13 -13.08
C GLY A 21 -9.86 -12.75 -12.37
N TYR A 22 -9.92 -12.41 -11.09
CA TYR A 22 -8.74 -12.02 -10.30
C TYR A 22 -8.69 -12.80 -8.98
N LYS A 23 -7.51 -12.85 -8.38
CA LYS A 23 -7.20 -13.47 -7.10
C LYS A 23 -6.53 -12.44 -6.18
N GLU A 24 -6.09 -12.89 -5.01
CA GLU A 24 -5.51 -12.05 -3.95
C GLU A 24 -4.32 -11.20 -4.42
N ASN A 25 -3.54 -11.69 -5.37
CA ASN A 25 -2.38 -10.96 -5.90
C ASN A 25 -2.74 -9.73 -6.75
N VAL A 26 -4.03 -9.44 -6.95
CA VAL A 26 -4.50 -8.16 -7.49
C VAL A 26 -4.04 -6.99 -6.60
N ASP A 27 -4.00 -7.18 -5.28
CA ASP A 27 -3.57 -6.17 -4.32
C ASP A 27 -2.05 -5.97 -4.35
N ILE A 28 -1.28 -7.00 -4.69
CA ILE A 28 0.18 -6.88 -4.90
C ILE A 28 0.50 -5.90 -6.03
N TRP A 29 -0.29 -5.89 -7.11
CA TRP A 29 -0.17 -4.86 -8.15
C TRP A 29 -0.40 -3.46 -7.60
N SER A 30 -1.46 -3.27 -6.82
CA SER A 30 -1.80 -1.97 -6.23
C SER A 30 -0.70 -1.46 -5.29
N VAL A 31 -0.15 -2.34 -4.45
CA VAL A 31 1.00 -2.03 -3.58
C VAL A 31 2.25 -1.69 -4.41
N GLY A 32 2.50 -2.43 -5.50
CA GLY A 32 3.58 -2.12 -6.44
C GLY A 32 3.45 -0.72 -7.07
N CYS A 33 2.23 -0.32 -7.44
CA CYS A 33 1.96 1.03 -7.94
C CYS A 33 2.24 2.11 -6.88
N ILE A 34 1.84 1.87 -5.63
CA ILE A 34 2.09 2.79 -4.51
C ILE A 34 3.59 2.89 -4.23
N MET A 35 4.30 1.78 -4.16
CA MET A 35 5.76 1.77 -4.00
C MET A 35 6.47 2.53 -5.12
N ALA A 36 6.04 2.31 -6.37
CA ALA A 36 6.57 3.04 -7.53
C ALA A 36 6.34 4.55 -7.42
N GLU A 37 5.16 4.97 -6.98
CA GLU A 37 4.80 6.37 -6.78
C GLU A 37 5.62 7.02 -5.66
N LEU A 38 5.82 6.33 -4.54
CA LEU A 38 6.68 6.83 -3.44
C LEU A 38 8.13 7.06 -3.89
N ILE A 39 8.66 6.18 -4.74
CA ILE A 39 10.03 6.31 -5.26
C ILE A 39 10.14 7.41 -6.31
N ARG A 40 9.15 7.53 -7.21
CA ARG A 40 9.20 8.48 -8.33
C ARG A 40 8.70 9.88 -7.97
N GLY A 41 7.92 10.02 -6.90
CA GLY A 41 7.24 11.25 -6.54
C GLY A 41 6.02 11.56 -7.43
N GLY A 42 5.46 10.58 -8.14
CA GLY A 42 4.30 10.76 -9.01
C GLY A 42 3.69 9.44 -9.47
N VAL A 43 2.40 9.49 -9.81
CA VAL A 43 1.59 8.33 -10.22
C VAL A 43 2.26 7.56 -11.35
N MET A 44 2.37 6.23 -11.19
CA MET A 44 3.03 5.37 -12.17
C MET A 44 2.25 5.27 -13.48
N PHE A 45 0.93 5.09 -13.41
CA PHE A 45 0.04 4.88 -14.56
C PHE A 45 -1.17 5.83 -14.52
N PRO A 46 -1.01 7.11 -14.88
CA PRO A 46 -2.08 8.12 -14.80
C PRO A 46 -3.02 8.06 -16.02
N GLY A 47 -3.86 7.04 -16.10
CA GLY A 47 -4.84 6.89 -17.18
C GLY A 47 -6.07 7.78 -16.99
N SER A 48 -6.53 8.44 -18.05
CA SER A 48 -7.74 9.28 -18.06
C SER A 48 -9.04 8.45 -18.08
N ASP A 49 -8.99 7.28 -18.67
CA ASP A 49 -10.08 6.31 -18.74
C ASP A 49 -9.54 4.86 -18.70
N HIS A 50 -10.40 3.84 -18.84
CA HIS A 50 -10.00 2.43 -18.83
C HIS A 50 -9.03 2.06 -19.95
N ILE A 51 -9.24 2.62 -21.12
CA ILE A 51 -8.44 2.36 -22.32
C ILE A 51 -7.06 3.00 -22.17
N ASP A 52 -7.05 4.25 -21.76
CA ASP A 52 -5.82 4.99 -21.51
C ASP A 52 -5.03 4.38 -20.35
N GLN A 53 -5.70 3.91 -19.29
CA GLN A 53 -5.07 3.19 -18.20
C GLN A 53 -4.30 1.96 -18.68
N TRP A 54 -4.93 1.14 -19.52
CA TRP A 54 -4.26 0.00 -20.16
C TRP A 54 -3.06 0.44 -21.02
N ASN A 55 -3.25 1.47 -21.85
CA ASN A 55 -2.16 1.99 -22.68
C ASN A 55 -0.97 2.47 -21.85
N LYS A 56 -1.19 3.22 -20.76
CA LYS A 56 -0.13 3.66 -19.84
C LYS A 56 0.65 2.50 -19.23
N ILE A 57 -0.02 1.39 -18.94
CA ILE A 57 0.63 0.19 -18.41
C ILE A 57 1.54 -0.44 -19.47
N ILE A 58 1.01 -0.73 -20.66
CA ILE A 58 1.79 -1.44 -21.69
C ILE A 58 2.89 -0.57 -22.32
N GLU A 59 2.72 0.74 -22.38
CA GLU A 59 3.78 1.67 -22.80
C GLU A 59 5.01 1.57 -21.88
N GLN A 60 4.81 1.41 -20.59
CA GLN A 60 5.91 1.35 -19.61
C GLN A 60 6.44 -0.08 -19.41
N LEU A 61 5.55 -1.06 -19.26
CA LEU A 61 5.92 -2.44 -18.91
C LEU A 61 6.03 -3.38 -20.11
N GLY A 62 5.58 -2.94 -21.27
CA GLY A 62 5.56 -3.74 -22.51
C GLY A 62 4.24 -4.46 -22.74
N THR A 63 4.02 -4.83 -23.99
CA THR A 63 2.87 -5.63 -24.39
C THR A 63 3.02 -7.06 -23.86
N PRO A 64 2.01 -7.63 -23.19
CA PRO A 64 2.11 -8.97 -22.63
C PRO A 64 2.20 -10.06 -23.69
N SER A 65 2.56 -11.27 -23.24
CA SER A 65 2.77 -12.43 -24.10
C SER A 65 1.49 -12.91 -24.79
N GLN A 66 1.64 -13.65 -25.89
CA GLN A 66 0.52 -14.28 -26.60
C GLN A 66 -0.27 -15.25 -25.71
N ASP A 67 0.40 -15.92 -24.74
CA ASP A 67 -0.28 -16.84 -23.83
C ASP A 67 -1.18 -16.11 -22.83
N PHE A 68 -0.77 -14.91 -22.38
CA PHE A 68 -1.66 -14.03 -21.65
C PHE A 68 -2.86 -13.60 -22.51
N MET A 69 -2.62 -13.19 -23.76
CA MET A 69 -3.68 -12.74 -24.70
C MET A 69 -4.74 -13.83 -24.95
N LYS A 70 -4.35 -15.10 -25.02
CA LYS A 70 -5.29 -16.24 -25.24
C LYS A 70 -6.32 -16.39 -24.12
N ARG A 71 -6.02 -15.89 -22.91
CA ARG A 71 -6.93 -15.97 -21.74
C ARG A 71 -7.97 -14.85 -21.69
N LEU A 72 -7.82 -13.83 -22.54
CA LEU A 72 -8.76 -12.72 -22.62
C LEU A 72 -10.06 -13.13 -23.33
N GLN A 73 -11.17 -12.50 -22.93
CA GLN A 73 -12.42 -12.58 -23.69
C GLN A 73 -12.18 -12.16 -25.14
N PRO A 74 -12.85 -12.80 -26.14
CA PRO A 74 -12.55 -12.57 -27.55
C PRO A 74 -12.61 -11.11 -27.99
N THR A 75 -13.59 -10.33 -27.48
CA THR A 75 -13.76 -8.91 -27.79
C THR A 75 -12.61 -8.06 -27.23
N VAL A 76 -12.20 -8.32 -25.98
CA VAL A 76 -11.09 -7.63 -25.32
C VAL A 76 -9.78 -8.01 -25.98
N ARG A 77 -9.58 -9.28 -26.28
CA ARG A 77 -8.40 -9.79 -26.98
C ARG A 77 -8.23 -9.11 -28.33
N ASN A 78 -9.29 -9.08 -29.17
CA ASN A 78 -9.24 -8.42 -30.47
C ASN A 78 -8.87 -6.93 -30.34
N TYR A 79 -9.42 -6.25 -29.33
CA TYR A 79 -9.05 -4.87 -29.04
C TYR A 79 -7.56 -4.71 -28.70
N VAL A 80 -7.04 -5.52 -27.78
CA VAL A 80 -5.63 -5.44 -27.31
C VAL A 80 -4.65 -5.85 -28.42
N GLU A 81 -4.96 -6.87 -29.21
CA GLU A 81 -4.10 -7.35 -30.30
C GLU A 81 -3.97 -6.32 -31.44
N ASN A 82 -4.99 -5.48 -31.65
CA ASN A 82 -4.96 -4.42 -32.65
C ASN A 82 -4.31 -3.10 -32.17
N ARG A 83 -3.75 -3.07 -30.94
CA ARG A 83 -3.00 -1.92 -30.43
C ARG A 83 -1.54 -1.99 -30.83
N PRO A 84 -0.83 -0.83 -30.86
CA PRO A 84 0.62 -0.81 -31.02
C PRO A 84 1.29 -1.72 -30.00
N LYS A 85 2.37 -2.37 -30.44
CA LYS A 85 3.19 -3.22 -29.58
C LYS A 85 4.31 -2.38 -28.97
N TYR A 86 4.48 -2.52 -27.66
CA TYR A 86 5.49 -1.81 -26.89
C TYR A 86 6.50 -2.81 -26.32
N PRO A 87 7.80 -2.54 -26.41
CA PRO A 87 8.83 -3.38 -25.80
C PRO A 87 8.87 -3.21 -24.28
N GLY A 88 8.29 -2.11 -23.76
CA GLY A 88 8.46 -1.70 -22.36
C GLY A 88 9.84 -1.07 -22.10
N TYR A 89 10.00 -0.58 -20.87
CA TYR A 89 11.27 -0.05 -20.38
C TYR A 89 11.85 -0.99 -19.33
N SER A 90 13.17 -1.05 -19.22
CA SER A 90 13.79 -1.75 -18.09
C SER A 90 13.50 -1.02 -16.77
N PHE A 91 13.51 -1.75 -15.66
CA PHE A 91 13.27 -1.15 -14.34
C PHE A 91 14.36 -0.15 -13.93
N GLU A 92 15.58 -0.28 -14.44
CA GLU A 92 16.67 0.71 -14.29
C GLU A 92 16.32 2.03 -14.97
N LYS A 93 15.62 1.99 -16.12
CA LYS A 93 15.17 3.18 -16.82
C LYS A 93 13.95 3.80 -16.16
N LEU A 94 13.02 2.97 -15.66
CA LEU A 94 11.82 3.44 -14.93
C LEU A 94 12.16 4.03 -13.57
N PHE A 95 13.19 3.48 -12.91
CA PHE A 95 13.63 3.84 -11.56
C PHE A 95 15.16 3.98 -11.53
N PRO A 96 15.72 5.06 -12.12
CA PRO A 96 17.16 5.29 -12.14
C PRO A 96 17.72 5.55 -10.73
N ASP A 97 19.02 5.29 -10.54
CA ASP A 97 19.69 5.36 -9.23
C ASP A 97 19.52 6.70 -8.52
N VAL A 98 19.37 7.80 -9.29
CA VAL A 98 19.15 9.15 -8.73
C VAL A 98 17.87 9.25 -7.87
N LEU A 99 16.92 8.34 -8.01
CA LEU A 99 15.69 8.30 -7.20
C LEU A 99 15.89 7.62 -5.85
N PHE A 100 17.03 7.01 -5.61
CA PHE A 100 17.32 6.26 -4.38
C PHE A 100 18.41 6.94 -3.56
N PRO A 101 18.37 6.80 -2.23
CA PRO A 101 19.50 7.19 -1.40
C PRO A 101 20.73 6.31 -1.74
N PRO A 102 21.94 6.79 -1.42
CA PRO A 102 23.14 5.95 -1.54
C PRO A 102 23.02 4.64 -0.76
N ASP A 103 23.55 3.56 -1.32
CA ASP A 103 23.55 2.25 -0.67
C ASP A 103 24.22 2.30 0.69
N SER A 104 23.56 1.74 1.71
CA SER A 104 24.13 1.60 3.06
C SER A 104 24.80 0.23 3.22
N ALA A 105 25.98 0.23 3.83
CA ALA A 105 26.65 -1.01 4.21
C ALA A 105 25.93 -1.75 5.35
N GLU A 106 25.22 -1.01 6.21
CA GLU A 106 24.49 -1.56 7.36
C GLU A 106 23.22 -2.31 6.94
N HIS A 107 22.63 -1.91 5.81
CA HIS A 107 21.38 -2.48 5.32
C HIS A 107 21.51 -2.93 3.85
N PRO A 108 22.22 -4.02 3.58
CA PRO A 108 22.47 -4.48 2.20
C PRO A 108 21.21 -4.88 1.43
N GLY A 109 20.12 -5.19 2.12
CA GLY A 109 18.82 -5.42 1.51
C GLY A 109 18.12 -4.16 0.98
N LEU A 110 18.43 -2.97 1.53
CA LEU A 110 17.79 -1.71 1.18
C LEU A 110 18.49 -0.98 0.02
N ARG A 111 18.96 -1.72 -0.97
CA ARG A 111 19.63 -1.16 -2.16
C ARG A 111 18.63 -0.89 -3.28
N SER A 112 18.96 0.08 -4.13
CA SER A 112 18.18 0.41 -5.33
C SER A 112 17.92 -0.82 -6.23
N THR A 113 18.91 -1.71 -6.34
CA THR A 113 18.79 -2.96 -7.10
C THR A 113 17.73 -3.89 -6.52
N MET A 114 17.63 -4.02 -5.20
CA MET A 114 16.61 -4.86 -4.53
C MET A 114 15.21 -4.24 -4.62
N ALA A 115 15.12 -2.91 -4.50
CA ALA A 115 13.85 -2.20 -4.72
C ALA A 115 13.31 -2.43 -6.13
N ARG A 116 14.17 -2.29 -7.16
CA ARG A 116 13.80 -2.57 -8.56
C ARG A 116 13.44 -4.03 -8.79
N ASP A 117 14.15 -4.97 -8.17
CA ASP A 117 13.86 -6.40 -8.30
C ASP A 117 12.45 -6.71 -7.73
N LEU A 118 12.13 -6.21 -6.53
CA LEU A 118 10.80 -6.35 -5.95
C LEU A 118 9.72 -5.72 -6.84
N LEU A 119 9.91 -4.47 -7.29
CA LEU A 119 8.97 -3.79 -8.19
C LEU A 119 8.75 -4.58 -9.48
N SER A 120 9.82 -5.15 -10.06
CA SER A 120 9.73 -5.96 -11.28
C SER A 120 8.91 -7.24 -11.11
N LYS A 121 8.84 -7.77 -9.90
CA LYS A 121 8.04 -8.94 -9.54
C LYS A 121 6.60 -8.59 -9.18
N MET A 122 6.35 -7.40 -8.62
CA MET A 122 5.02 -6.90 -8.28
C MET A 122 4.27 -6.35 -9.49
N LEU A 123 4.95 -5.56 -10.33
CA LEU A 123 4.37 -4.91 -11.51
C LEU A 123 4.45 -5.81 -12.76
N VAL A 124 4.00 -7.06 -12.61
CA VAL A 124 3.88 -8.03 -13.70
C VAL A 124 2.45 -8.03 -14.23
N VAL A 125 2.28 -7.78 -15.54
CA VAL A 125 0.96 -7.70 -16.20
C VAL A 125 0.20 -9.01 -16.07
N ASP A 126 0.89 -10.15 -16.19
CA ASP A 126 0.31 -11.48 -16.06
C ASP A 126 0.19 -11.88 -14.57
N PRO A 127 -1.04 -11.94 -14.00
CA PRO A 127 -1.21 -12.27 -12.58
C PRO A 127 -0.67 -13.65 -12.20
N GLU A 128 -0.58 -14.60 -13.14
CA GLU A 128 -0.03 -15.93 -12.86
C GLU A 128 1.50 -15.93 -12.68
N LYS A 129 2.16 -14.85 -13.11
CA LYS A 129 3.62 -14.64 -13.00
C LYS A 129 3.99 -13.60 -11.96
N ARG A 130 2.98 -12.93 -11.39
CA ARG A 130 3.17 -11.92 -10.36
C ARG A 130 3.50 -12.59 -9.03
N ILE A 131 4.45 -12.02 -8.30
CA ILE A 131 4.85 -12.47 -6.96
C ILE A 131 3.63 -12.56 -6.02
N SER A 132 3.59 -13.58 -5.16
CA SER A 132 2.61 -13.69 -4.08
C SER A 132 2.95 -12.78 -2.90
N VAL A 133 2.02 -12.61 -1.96
CA VAL A 133 2.27 -11.84 -0.73
C VAL A 133 3.36 -12.49 0.11
N ASP A 134 3.32 -13.80 0.28
CA ASP A 134 4.31 -14.54 1.07
C ASP A 134 5.73 -14.42 0.49
N GLU A 135 5.86 -14.58 -0.84
CA GLU A 135 7.14 -14.39 -1.53
C GLU A 135 7.62 -12.93 -1.44
N ALA A 136 6.70 -11.95 -1.51
CA ALA A 136 7.05 -10.53 -1.39
C ALA A 136 7.53 -10.19 0.02
N LEU A 137 6.88 -10.70 1.08
CA LEU A 137 7.30 -10.52 2.47
C LEU A 137 8.68 -11.12 2.75
N MET A 138 9.04 -12.21 2.07
CA MET A 138 10.36 -12.85 2.18
C MET A 138 11.42 -12.23 1.25
N HIS A 139 11.04 -11.23 0.43
CA HIS A 139 11.98 -10.59 -0.47
C HIS A 139 13.06 -9.80 0.28
N PRO A 140 14.36 -9.85 -0.12
CA PRO A 140 15.46 -9.19 0.58
C PRO A 140 15.28 -7.70 0.84
N TYR A 141 14.45 -7.01 0.03
CA TYR A 141 14.17 -5.58 0.23
C TYR A 141 13.32 -5.29 1.47
N ILE A 142 12.41 -6.21 1.85
CA ILE A 142 11.46 -5.99 2.94
C ILE A 142 11.55 -7.00 4.08
N ASN A 143 12.22 -8.15 3.90
CA ASN A 143 12.30 -9.20 4.92
C ASN A 143 13.01 -8.75 6.22
N VAL A 144 13.75 -7.67 6.18
CA VAL A 144 14.38 -7.06 7.38
C VAL A 144 13.32 -6.61 8.41
N TRP A 145 12.10 -6.32 7.98
CA TRP A 145 10.97 -5.95 8.85
C TRP A 145 9.99 -7.10 9.08
N TYR A 146 10.29 -8.32 8.56
CA TYR A 146 9.40 -9.47 8.71
C TYR A 146 9.38 -9.94 10.17
N ASP A 147 8.19 -10.01 10.74
CA ASP A 147 7.93 -10.63 12.05
C ASP A 147 6.86 -11.71 11.87
N ASP A 148 7.26 -12.96 12.09
CA ASP A 148 6.37 -14.12 11.93
C ASP A 148 5.17 -14.06 12.87
N SER A 149 5.35 -13.52 14.07
CA SER A 149 4.27 -13.40 15.06
C SER A 149 3.20 -12.38 14.67
N GLU A 150 3.59 -11.35 13.90
CA GLU A 150 2.64 -10.37 13.35
C GLU A 150 1.98 -10.91 12.08
N VAL A 151 2.75 -11.53 11.18
CA VAL A 151 2.25 -12.00 9.88
C VAL A 151 1.36 -13.23 10.01
N ASN A 152 1.79 -14.22 10.83
CA ASN A 152 1.09 -15.50 11.01
C ASN A 152 0.35 -15.59 12.35
N GLY A 153 0.19 -14.47 13.05
CA GLY A 153 -0.59 -14.41 14.28
C GLY A 153 -2.05 -14.83 14.06
N PRO A 154 -2.71 -15.40 15.07
CA PRO A 154 -4.10 -15.81 14.94
C PRO A 154 -5.00 -14.60 14.68
N SER A 155 -5.94 -14.73 13.75
CA SER A 155 -6.97 -13.72 13.54
C SER A 155 -7.78 -13.50 14.82
N PRO A 156 -8.02 -12.26 15.25
CA PRO A 156 -8.76 -11.97 16.49
C PRO A 156 -10.22 -12.43 16.43
N ALA A 157 -10.82 -12.48 15.25
CA ALA A 157 -12.17 -12.99 15.01
C ALA A 157 -12.36 -13.42 13.54
N ALA A 158 -13.30 -14.30 13.29
CA ALA A 158 -13.78 -14.56 11.94
C ALA A 158 -14.60 -13.37 11.45
N TYR A 159 -14.43 -13.00 10.18
CA TYR A 159 -15.26 -11.96 9.56
C TYR A 159 -16.69 -12.50 9.33
N ASP A 160 -17.69 -11.70 9.72
CA ASP A 160 -19.10 -12.02 9.49
C ASP A 160 -19.55 -11.51 8.12
N HIS A 161 -19.68 -12.41 7.15
CA HIS A 161 -20.12 -12.11 5.79
C HIS A 161 -21.63 -11.88 5.67
N THR A 162 -22.42 -12.09 6.71
CA THR A 162 -23.90 -12.08 6.60
C THR A 162 -24.46 -10.73 6.20
N VAL A 163 -23.75 -9.64 6.51
CA VAL A 163 -24.12 -8.27 6.11
C VAL A 163 -23.92 -8.08 4.60
N ASP A 164 -22.83 -8.62 4.05
CA ASP A 164 -22.46 -8.45 2.64
C ASP A 164 -23.31 -9.33 1.70
N GLU A 165 -23.80 -10.47 2.20
CA GLU A 165 -24.60 -11.43 1.43
C GLU A 165 -26.07 -11.02 1.25
N LYS A 166 -26.54 -10.04 2.02
CA LYS A 166 -27.92 -9.54 1.94
C LYS A 166 -28.03 -8.30 1.07
N GLU A 167 -29.08 -8.24 0.25
CA GLU A 167 -29.44 -7.00 -0.40
C GLU A 167 -30.06 -6.05 0.64
N HIS A 168 -29.47 -4.90 0.82
CA HIS A 168 -29.93 -3.85 1.71
C HIS A 168 -30.39 -2.62 0.93
N THR A 169 -31.44 -1.97 1.38
CA THR A 169 -31.83 -0.65 0.91
C THR A 169 -30.82 0.42 1.34
N VAL A 170 -30.84 1.59 0.70
CA VAL A 170 -29.94 2.70 1.06
C VAL A 170 -30.14 3.11 2.52
N GLU A 171 -31.36 3.10 3.03
CA GLU A 171 -31.67 3.47 4.43
C GLU A 171 -31.15 2.41 5.42
N GLU A 172 -31.22 1.14 5.07
CA GLU A 172 -30.64 0.04 5.86
C GLU A 172 -29.12 0.15 5.92
N TRP A 173 -28.44 0.42 4.78
CA TRP A 173 -27.01 0.65 4.77
C TRP A 173 -26.60 1.84 5.64
N LYS A 174 -27.30 2.96 5.57
CA LYS A 174 -27.05 4.12 6.44
C LYS A 174 -27.15 3.76 7.92
N ARG A 175 -28.18 3.00 8.30
CA ARG A 175 -28.39 2.57 9.68
C ARG A 175 -27.25 1.64 10.14
N LEU A 176 -26.91 0.61 9.36
CA LEU A 176 -25.84 -0.34 9.68
C LEU A 176 -24.49 0.37 9.86
N ILE A 177 -24.13 1.27 8.94
CA ILE A 177 -22.89 2.05 9.04
C ILE A 177 -22.90 2.95 10.28
N TYR A 178 -24.03 3.60 10.57
CA TYR A 178 -24.16 4.44 11.76
C TYR A 178 -23.99 3.65 13.05
N GLU A 179 -24.64 2.48 13.15
CA GLU A 179 -24.55 1.58 14.31
C GLU A 179 -23.10 1.13 14.55
N GLU A 180 -22.38 0.73 13.50
CA GLU A 180 -20.98 0.33 13.59
C GLU A 180 -20.06 1.47 14.05
N VAL A 181 -20.26 2.68 13.52
CA VAL A 181 -19.48 3.87 13.92
C VAL A 181 -19.72 4.18 15.41
N MET A 182 -20.98 4.15 15.87
CA MET A 182 -21.32 4.44 17.27
C MET A 182 -20.76 3.38 18.22
N GLU A 183 -20.77 2.11 17.82
CA GLU A 183 -20.19 1.04 18.62
C GLU A 183 -18.66 1.17 18.71
N TYR A 184 -17.98 1.47 17.59
CA TYR A 184 -16.55 1.74 17.58
C TYR A 184 -16.15 2.90 18.50
N GLU A 185 -16.87 4.01 18.43
CA GLU A 185 -16.62 5.17 19.31
C GLU A 185 -16.83 4.84 20.79
N SER A 186 -17.88 4.05 21.12
CA SER A 186 -18.14 3.64 22.50
C SER A 186 -17.03 2.75 23.06
N ARG A 187 -16.53 1.80 22.27
CA ARG A 187 -15.38 0.94 22.61
C ARG A 187 -14.09 1.76 22.81
N GLY A 188 -13.87 2.77 21.97
CA GLY A 188 -12.72 3.68 22.09
C GLY A 188 -12.75 4.50 23.39
N LYS A 189 -13.89 5.03 23.78
CA LYS A 189 -14.08 5.77 25.04
C LYS A 189 -13.88 4.89 26.27
N GLN A 190 -14.34 3.63 26.24
CA GLN A 190 -14.12 2.68 27.33
C GLN A 190 -12.63 2.32 27.51
N LYS A 191 -11.89 2.09 26.42
CA LYS A 191 -10.44 1.83 26.48
C LYS A 191 -9.66 3.04 27.03
N ALA A 192 -10.01 4.26 26.64
CA ALA A 192 -9.39 5.47 27.12
C ALA A 192 -9.67 5.70 28.63
N SER A 193 -10.88 5.40 29.11
CA SER A 193 -11.23 5.50 30.54
C SER A 193 -10.50 4.46 31.39
N MET A 194 -10.31 3.24 30.88
CA MET A 194 -9.53 2.19 31.59
C MET A 194 -8.04 2.54 31.70
N GLN A 195 -7.46 3.17 30.69
CA GLN A 195 -6.07 3.60 30.73
C GLN A 195 -5.85 4.79 31.65
N SER A 196 -6.80 5.67 31.82
CA SER A 196 -6.70 6.81 32.73
C SER A 196 -6.83 6.43 34.22
N HIS A 197 -7.31 5.23 34.54
CA HIS A 197 -7.43 4.72 35.92
C HIS A 197 -6.23 3.82 36.33
N ALA A 198 -5.28 3.58 35.46
CA ALA A 198 -4.08 2.77 35.71
C ALA A 198 -2.83 3.64 35.97
N VAL A 199 -2.94 4.71 36.75
CA VAL A 199 -1.77 5.39 37.33
C VAL A 199 -1.54 4.80 38.71
N PRO A 200 -0.41 4.15 39.00
CA PRO A 200 -0.10 3.70 40.34
C PRO A 200 0.20 4.90 41.22
N ASP A 201 -0.64 5.09 42.25
CA ASP A 201 -0.32 5.88 43.42
C ASP A 201 0.91 5.23 44.08
N GLY A 202 2.03 5.92 44.16
CA GLY A 202 3.18 5.44 44.89
C GLY A 202 4.53 6.02 44.49
N ALA A 203 4.79 7.28 44.81
CA ALA A 203 6.16 7.71 45.08
C ALA A 203 6.12 8.77 46.18
N ASN A 204 6.46 8.31 47.34
CA ASN A 204 6.75 9.10 48.56
C ASN A 204 7.85 10.13 48.29
N ASN A 205 7.62 11.30 48.88
CA ASN A 205 8.59 12.33 49.22
C ASN A 205 9.88 11.74 49.77
N ASP A 206 10.99 12.18 49.22
CA ASP A 206 12.18 12.51 49.97
C ASP A 206 12.96 13.60 49.23
N THR A 207 12.85 14.79 49.79
CA THR A 207 13.74 15.93 49.50
C THR A 207 14.92 15.87 50.40
N PRO A 208 16.13 16.22 49.96
CA PRO A 208 16.98 17.09 50.74
C PRO A 208 17.27 18.41 50.03
N ALA A 209 17.08 19.46 50.80
CA ALA A 209 17.50 20.82 50.49
C ALA A 209 19.03 20.97 50.48
N MET A 210 19.45 22.00 49.80
CA MET A 210 20.69 22.81 49.83
C MET A 210 21.29 22.96 48.43
N ASP A 211 21.78 24.07 47.93
CA ASP A 211 22.02 25.42 48.40
C ASP A 211 22.09 26.36 47.19
N SER A 212 21.73 27.57 47.46
CA SER A 212 21.92 28.73 46.60
C SER A 212 23.39 29.04 46.33
N VAL A 213 23.74 29.46 45.12
CA VAL A 213 24.72 30.54 44.84
C VAL A 213 24.67 30.94 43.35
N GLY A 214 24.38 32.25 43.09
CA GLY A 214 25.12 33.19 42.26
C GLY A 214 24.89 33.15 40.75
N SER A 215 24.04 34.00 40.25
CA SER A 215 24.25 35.27 39.53
C SER A 215 25.18 35.21 38.28
N GLU A 216 24.63 35.73 37.24
CA GLU A 216 25.09 36.77 36.34
C GLU A 216 25.17 36.44 34.84
N ASN A 217 24.39 37.30 34.12
CA ASN A 217 24.65 37.98 32.86
C ASN A 217 24.70 37.21 31.54
N ALA A 218 23.65 37.43 30.81
CA ALA A 218 23.49 38.38 29.67
C ALA A 218 24.52 38.21 28.52
N THR A 219 24.06 37.93 27.35
CA THR A 219 24.06 38.86 26.24
C THR A 219 23.44 38.29 24.94
N GLN A 220 22.57 39.07 24.34
CA GLN A 220 22.02 39.05 23.00
C GLN A 220 23.11 38.87 21.91
N ASN A 221 22.63 38.23 20.78
CA ASN A 221 22.72 38.79 19.40
C ASN A 221 22.21 37.68 18.46
N HIS A 222 21.14 37.92 17.78
CA HIS A 222 20.89 38.62 16.50
C HIS A 222 21.51 37.93 15.27
N CYS A 223 20.55 37.55 14.40
CA CYS A 223 20.50 37.58 12.92
C CYS A 223 21.66 36.97 12.09
N ARG A 224 21.32 35.96 11.32
CA ARG A 224 21.03 36.06 9.86
C ARG A 224 20.49 34.74 9.34
#